data_b806451115ad4ea0621166ea504957e2
#
_entry.id   b806451115ad4ea0621166ea504957e2
#
_cell.length_a   1.000
_cell.length_b   1.000
_cell.length_c   1.000
_cell.angle_alpha   90.00
_cell.angle_beta   90.00
_cell.angle_gamma   90.00
#
_symmetry.space_group_name_H-M   'P 1'
#
loop_
_entity.id
_entity.type
_entity.pdbx_description
1 polymer ?
#
loop_
_entity_poly.entity_id
_entity_poly.type
_entity_poly.pdbx_seq_one_letter_code
_entity_poly.pdbx_strand_id
1 'polypeptide(L)'
;MARHILIIVLISVLTALNSFSQVVRPDERLRQIVSQNGQAEVTIPYTDRQSIDLLTVNVSILSVKNKIVYVSLSPLTVEWFILQKYEYQIVEKIETRGLVSASNLSQAMNWDKYPTYFQYDSLMQSFSKLYPSLCRLDTIGTSVNGKLVLALKISGNPLIDGDKPAVFYTSTMHGDETGGFIMMLHLADYLLKNYSASSRVKTLVDNLAIWINPLANPDGTYGTGNTISSPTRYNANGYDLNRNFPDPFTPNTVKQKETLDMMKFMRKHNFVLSANFHSGEEVVNYPWDRWLSKFHADDSWFNSISRAYADTAHVYAGPAYMNFLDNGVTRGAVWYIVYGGRQDFMTWELHGREVTIEIDDQYVTPAAQLTLLWQNNWHSLLGYLENALYGIHGLVRDVSTHNPVPAKVFINGYDKDSSQVYSDTLTGSFVRFLSPGLWNLTFSAKGYRPVTMSNINVTSRLETDLIVDMSPYTNKVEAPGYETSLLLYPNPAHDDIRAIPPDGLTGKVNVRIINSTGMLMSDYIAEVVHGIPIIIDIKMLPSGTYTIVFTGIVTRTSFHGRFVVIK
;
A
#
# COMPACT_ATOMS: atom_id res chain seq x y z
N MET A 1 56.94 -20.61 -60.59
CA MET A 1 56.46 -19.48 -59.68
C MET A 1 54.98 -19.17 -59.84
N ALA A 2 54.36 -19.29 -61.00
CA ALA A 2 52.93 -18.89 -61.16
C ALA A 2 51.88 -19.80 -60.44
N ARG A 3 52.20 -21.08 -60.16
CA ARG A 3 51.23 -21.99 -59.45
C ARG A 3 51.13 -21.80 -57.92
N HIS A 4 52.19 -21.27 -57.29
CA HIS A 4 52.20 -21.02 -55.85
C HIS A 4 51.53 -19.71 -55.47
N ILE A 5 51.48 -18.73 -56.36
CA ILE A 5 50.81 -17.44 -56.14
C ILE A 5 49.28 -17.62 -56.21
N LEU A 6 48.77 -18.54 -57.05
CA LEU A 6 47.29 -18.77 -57.14
C LEU A 6 46.70 -19.47 -55.91
N ILE A 7 47.48 -20.33 -55.23
CA ILE A 7 47.06 -21.03 -54.03
C ILE A 7 47.02 -20.08 -52.80
N ILE A 8 47.97 -19.15 -52.72
CA ILE A 8 48.02 -18.16 -51.61
C ILE A 8 46.87 -17.12 -51.73
N VAL A 9 46.52 -16.73 -52.97
CA VAL A 9 45.38 -15.81 -53.20
C VAL A 9 44.03 -16.51 -52.93
N LEU A 10 43.90 -17.82 -53.24
CA LEU A 10 42.68 -18.58 -52.95
C LEU A 10 42.49 -18.84 -51.45
N ILE A 11 43.58 -19.05 -50.70
CA ILE A 11 43.52 -19.21 -49.23
C ILE A 11 43.22 -17.88 -48.53
N SER A 12 43.76 -16.76 -49.01
CA SER A 12 43.47 -15.44 -48.46
C SER A 12 42.02 -14.96 -48.78
N VAL A 13 41.41 -15.37 -49.87
CA VAL A 13 40.01 -15.10 -50.20
C VAL A 13 39.07 -16.00 -49.39
N LEU A 14 39.44 -17.28 -49.11
CA LEU A 14 38.65 -18.16 -48.26
C LEU A 14 38.71 -17.76 -46.76
N THR A 15 39.81 -17.17 -46.30
CA THR A 15 39.88 -16.64 -44.91
C THR A 15 39.22 -15.28 -44.76
N ALA A 16 39.11 -14.48 -45.82
CA ALA A 16 38.36 -13.22 -45.82
C ALA A 16 36.82 -13.41 -45.85
N LEU A 17 36.33 -14.58 -46.33
CA LEU A 17 34.91 -14.89 -46.36
C LEU A 17 34.34 -15.42 -45.02
N ASN A 18 35.19 -15.78 -44.06
CA ASN A 18 34.76 -16.22 -42.72
C ASN A 18 34.68 -15.11 -41.69
N SER A 19 34.87 -13.84 -42.08
CA SER A 19 34.76 -12.68 -41.20
C SER A 19 33.46 -11.87 -41.43
N PHE A 20 32.43 -12.47 -42.01
CA PHE A 20 31.11 -11.91 -41.84
C PHE A 20 30.70 -12.15 -40.39
N SER A 21 30.93 -11.19 -39.54
CA SER A 21 30.22 -11.07 -38.28
C SER A 21 28.73 -11.31 -38.59
N GLN A 22 28.19 -12.43 -38.11
CA GLN A 22 26.74 -12.64 -38.19
C GLN A 22 26.09 -11.42 -37.56
N VAL A 23 25.42 -10.60 -38.34
CA VAL A 23 24.58 -9.52 -37.83
C VAL A 23 23.47 -10.23 -37.07
N VAL A 24 23.63 -10.32 -35.76
CA VAL A 24 22.63 -10.91 -34.88
C VAL A 24 21.36 -10.07 -35.05
N ARG A 25 20.24 -10.73 -35.37
CA ARG A 25 18.96 -10.04 -35.53
C ARG A 25 18.62 -9.28 -34.22
N PRO A 26 18.02 -8.11 -34.30
CA PRO A 26 17.69 -7.33 -33.09
C PRO A 26 16.94 -8.15 -32.03
N ASP A 27 15.98 -8.99 -32.44
CA ASP A 27 15.22 -9.84 -31.51
C ASP A 27 16.07 -10.92 -30.84
N GLU A 28 17.00 -11.54 -31.57
CA GLU A 28 17.93 -12.53 -31.01
C GLU A 28 18.90 -11.87 -30.02
N ARG A 29 19.39 -10.66 -30.37
CA ARG A 29 20.23 -9.87 -29.46
C ARG A 29 19.47 -9.49 -28.18
N LEU A 30 18.22 -9.09 -28.32
CA LEU A 30 17.38 -8.73 -27.17
C LEU A 30 17.18 -9.93 -26.23
N ARG A 31 16.85 -11.13 -26.76
CA ARG A 31 16.78 -12.38 -25.99
C ARG A 31 18.08 -12.70 -25.28
N GLN A 32 19.20 -12.55 -25.99
CA GLN A 32 20.51 -12.81 -25.41
C GLN A 32 20.83 -11.88 -24.25
N ILE A 33 20.55 -10.58 -24.36
CA ILE A 33 20.76 -9.60 -23.28
C ILE A 33 19.89 -9.94 -22.07
N VAL A 34 18.58 -10.22 -22.27
CA VAL A 34 17.66 -10.59 -21.18
C VAL A 34 18.12 -11.89 -20.49
N SER A 35 18.55 -12.88 -21.27
CA SER A 35 19.05 -14.16 -20.72
C SER A 35 20.34 -14.00 -19.90
N GLN A 36 21.22 -13.09 -20.29
CA GLN A 36 22.50 -12.87 -19.62
C GLN A 36 22.37 -11.96 -18.39
N ASN A 37 21.55 -10.92 -18.49
CA ASN A 37 21.48 -9.85 -17.49
C ASN A 37 20.21 -9.87 -16.63
N GLY A 38 19.26 -10.79 -16.91
CA GLY A 38 17.95 -10.82 -16.26
C GLY A 38 16.99 -9.73 -16.73
N GLN A 39 17.46 -8.76 -17.50
CA GLN A 39 16.66 -7.66 -18.07
C GLN A 39 17.34 -7.05 -19.29
N ALA A 40 16.52 -6.35 -20.11
CA ALA A 40 17.00 -5.44 -21.15
C ALA A 40 16.14 -4.19 -21.18
N GLU A 41 16.72 -3.08 -21.62
CA GLU A 41 16.00 -1.83 -21.83
C GLU A 41 15.88 -1.55 -23.33
N VAL A 42 14.69 -1.07 -23.72
CA VAL A 42 14.42 -0.66 -25.10
C VAL A 42 13.68 0.69 -25.10
N THR A 43 13.84 1.42 -26.19
CA THR A 43 13.06 2.62 -26.47
C THR A 43 12.11 2.37 -27.64
N ILE A 44 10.89 2.90 -27.54
CA ILE A 44 9.83 2.80 -28.54
C ILE A 44 9.34 4.20 -28.84
N PRO A 45 9.32 4.67 -30.10
CA PRO A 45 8.60 5.88 -30.45
C PRO A 45 7.10 5.65 -30.32
N TYR A 46 6.36 6.63 -29.79
CA TYR A 46 4.91 6.54 -29.70
C TYR A 46 4.21 7.76 -30.33
N THR A 47 3.01 7.52 -30.81
CA THR A 47 2.19 8.55 -31.50
C THR A 47 1.07 9.07 -30.62
N ASP A 48 0.52 8.21 -29.76
CA ASP A 48 -0.63 8.50 -28.92
C ASP A 48 -0.55 7.75 -27.58
N ARG A 49 -1.37 8.19 -26.63
CA ARG A 49 -1.38 7.64 -25.28
C ARG A 49 -1.96 6.21 -25.21
N GLN A 50 -2.90 5.86 -26.09
CA GLN A 50 -3.52 4.55 -26.07
C GLN A 50 -2.50 3.43 -26.32
N SER A 51 -1.49 3.70 -27.14
CA SER A 51 -0.38 2.76 -27.38
C SER A 51 0.44 2.50 -26.11
N ILE A 52 0.59 3.50 -25.26
CA ILE A 52 1.29 3.37 -23.94
C ILE A 52 0.46 2.52 -22.98
N ASP A 53 -0.87 2.70 -22.97
CA ASP A 53 -1.76 1.96 -22.07
C ASP A 53 -1.74 0.45 -22.33
N LEU A 54 -1.53 0.01 -23.57
CA LEU A 54 -1.32 -1.41 -23.90
C LEU A 54 0.03 -1.93 -23.40
N LEU A 55 1.06 -1.12 -23.52
CA LEU A 55 2.41 -1.49 -23.04
C LEU A 55 2.42 -1.68 -21.53
N THR A 56 1.86 -0.74 -20.76
CA THR A 56 1.93 -0.76 -19.29
C THR A 56 1.25 -1.98 -18.64
N VAL A 57 0.31 -2.64 -19.34
CA VAL A 57 -0.32 -3.89 -18.87
C VAL A 57 0.63 -5.09 -18.96
N ASN A 58 1.56 -5.07 -19.92
CA ASN A 58 2.32 -6.26 -20.31
C ASN A 58 3.82 -6.16 -20.00
N VAL A 59 4.36 -4.94 -19.92
CA VAL A 59 5.79 -4.68 -19.69
C VAL A 59 5.97 -3.54 -18.68
N SER A 60 7.18 -3.41 -18.14
CA SER A 60 7.51 -2.33 -17.23
C SER A 60 7.89 -1.06 -18.00
N ILE A 61 7.03 -0.04 -17.97
CA ILE A 61 7.40 1.29 -18.45
C ILE A 61 8.29 1.93 -17.40
N LEU A 62 9.42 2.46 -17.83
CA LEU A 62 10.40 3.16 -17.00
C LEU A 62 10.14 4.67 -17.01
N SER A 63 9.96 5.24 -18.20
CA SER A 63 9.68 6.66 -18.38
C SER A 63 9.00 6.91 -19.72
N VAL A 64 8.30 8.04 -19.80
CA VAL A 64 7.71 8.56 -21.05
C VAL A 64 8.14 10.01 -21.19
N LYS A 65 9.00 10.28 -22.17
CA LYS A 65 9.50 11.63 -22.45
C LYS A 65 9.83 11.83 -23.92
N ASN A 66 9.63 13.04 -24.44
CA ASN A 66 9.98 13.41 -25.82
C ASN A 66 9.39 12.48 -26.89
N LYS A 67 8.16 11.98 -26.70
CA LYS A 67 7.49 10.99 -27.57
C LYS A 67 8.24 9.65 -27.68
N ILE A 68 9.00 9.29 -26.67
CA ILE A 68 9.68 8.00 -26.53
C ILE A 68 9.21 7.36 -25.24
N VAL A 69 8.86 6.07 -25.31
CA VAL A 69 8.61 5.21 -24.15
C VAL A 69 9.86 4.41 -23.88
N TYR A 70 10.38 4.50 -22.67
CA TYR A 70 11.45 3.66 -22.16
C TYR A 70 10.85 2.45 -21.47
N VAL A 71 11.26 1.26 -21.84
CA VAL A 71 10.66 0.00 -21.39
C VAL A 71 11.75 -0.92 -20.87
N SER A 72 11.53 -1.51 -19.71
CA SER A 72 12.30 -2.65 -19.22
C SER A 72 11.59 -3.95 -19.53
N LEU A 73 12.35 -4.93 -19.98
CA LEU A 73 11.90 -6.28 -20.32
C LEU A 73 12.61 -7.30 -19.45
N SER A 74 11.84 -8.24 -18.90
CA SER A 74 12.33 -9.39 -18.15
C SER A 74 12.23 -10.68 -18.98
N PRO A 75 12.76 -11.82 -18.51
CA PRO A 75 12.53 -13.12 -19.12
C PRO A 75 11.05 -13.47 -19.31
N LEU A 76 10.15 -12.90 -18.50
CA LEU A 76 8.72 -13.13 -18.58
C LEU A 76 8.03 -12.32 -19.69
N THR A 77 8.59 -11.18 -20.08
CA THR A 77 7.92 -10.19 -20.93
C THR A 77 8.54 -10.04 -22.32
N VAL A 78 9.80 -10.46 -22.51
CA VAL A 78 10.55 -10.27 -23.76
C VAL A 78 9.89 -10.95 -24.96
N GLU A 79 9.36 -12.16 -24.80
CA GLU A 79 8.73 -12.88 -25.92
C GLU A 79 7.42 -12.23 -26.34
N TRP A 80 6.59 -11.80 -25.38
CA TRP A 80 5.40 -11.02 -25.68
C TRP A 80 5.75 -9.76 -26.45
N PHE A 81 6.77 -9.02 -26.00
CA PHE A 81 7.20 -7.79 -26.63
C PHE A 81 7.62 -7.99 -28.09
N ILE A 82 8.46 -9.00 -28.36
CA ILE A 82 8.93 -9.33 -29.71
C ILE A 82 7.75 -9.68 -30.64
N LEU A 83 6.75 -10.40 -30.14
CA LEU A 83 5.56 -10.77 -30.91
C LEU A 83 4.71 -9.55 -31.33
N GLN A 84 4.79 -8.42 -30.62
CA GLN A 84 4.07 -7.20 -30.97
C GLN A 84 4.67 -6.47 -32.20
N LYS A 85 5.92 -6.77 -32.57
CA LYS A 85 6.63 -6.19 -33.72
C LYS A 85 6.75 -4.67 -33.67
N TYR A 86 6.93 -4.11 -32.47
CA TYR A 86 7.25 -2.68 -32.33
C TYR A 86 8.56 -2.34 -33.05
N GLU A 87 8.67 -1.12 -33.58
CA GLU A 87 9.95 -0.52 -33.89
C GLU A 87 10.61 -0.12 -32.57
N TYR A 88 11.80 -0.63 -32.28
CA TYR A 88 12.49 -0.36 -31.02
C TYR A 88 14.00 -0.24 -31.22
N GLN A 89 14.64 0.41 -30.26
CA GLN A 89 16.09 0.43 -30.14
C GLN A 89 16.47 -0.16 -28.77
N ILE A 90 17.51 -1.02 -28.77
CA ILE A 90 18.07 -1.55 -27.51
C ILE A 90 18.92 -0.45 -26.89
N VAL A 91 18.64 -0.13 -25.62
CA VAL A 91 19.48 0.76 -24.82
C VAL A 91 20.67 -0.06 -24.32
N GLU A 92 21.85 0.25 -24.81
CA GLU A 92 23.06 -0.38 -24.29
C GLU A 92 23.31 0.18 -22.88
N LYS A 93 23.21 -0.69 -21.87
CA LYS A 93 23.56 -0.28 -20.50
C LYS A 93 25.02 0.16 -20.51
N ILE A 94 25.26 1.41 -20.15
CA ILE A 94 26.57 1.85 -19.71
C ILE A 94 26.88 0.97 -18.49
N GLU A 95 28.00 0.22 -18.57
CA GLU A 95 28.47 -0.63 -17.48
C GLU A 95 28.28 0.07 -16.14
N THR A 96 27.91 -0.68 -15.10
CA THR A 96 27.73 -0.23 -13.71
C THR A 96 29.04 0.34 -13.12
N ARG A 97 29.64 1.28 -13.85
CA ARG A 97 30.83 2.01 -13.43
C ARG A 97 30.43 2.91 -12.26
N GLY A 98 30.98 2.64 -11.10
CA GLY A 98 30.76 3.48 -9.93
C GLY A 98 30.12 2.77 -8.75
N LEU A 99 29.70 1.52 -8.87
CA LEU A 99 29.33 0.70 -7.72
C LEU A 99 30.58 0.33 -6.94
N VAL A 100 30.81 1.01 -5.83
CA VAL A 100 31.94 0.75 -4.93
C VAL A 100 31.43 0.17 -3.64
N SER A 101 31.84 -1.07 -3.35
CA SER A 101 31.49 -1.72 -2.09
C SER A 101 32.39 -1.27 -0.94
N ALA A 102 31.79 -1.13 0.25
CA ALA A 102 32.53 -0.88 1.47
C ALA A 102 33.36 -2.11 1.86
N SER A 103 34.61 -1.91 2.27
CA SER A 103 35.52 -3.00 2.68
C SER A 103 35.17 -3.55 4.07
N ASN A 104 34.53 -2.75 4.93
CA ASN A 104 34.12 -3.12 6.28
C ASN A 104 32.92 -2.29 6.74
N LEU A 105 32.37 -2.64 7.89
CA LEU A 105 31.17 -1.99 8.45
C LEU A 105 31.38 -0.49 8.74
N SER A 106 32.55 -0.11 9.29
CA SER A 106 32.87 1.29 9.57
C SER A 106 32.90 2.13 8.29
N GLN A 107 33.42 1.58 7.19
CA GLN A 107 33.42 2.28 5.91
C GLN A 107 32.00 2.38 5.31
N ALA A 108 31.17 1.37 5.51
CA ALA A 108 29.77 1.42 5.06
C ALA A 108 28.99 2.54 5.78
N MET A 109 29.33 2.86 7.02
CA MET A 109 28.71 3.94 7.80
C MET A 109 29.18 5.35 7.42
N ASN A 110 30.04 5.51 6.44
CA ASN A 110 30.35 6.82 5.84
C ASN A 110 29.31 7.23 4.80
N TRP A 111 28.46 6.30 4.38
CA TRP A 111 27.36 6.50 3.42
C TRP A 111 27.81 6.95 2.03
N ASP A 112 29.07 6.76 1.70
CA ASP A 112 29.70 7.06 0.42
C ASP A 112 30.01 5.81 -0.42
N LYS A 113 29.62 4.64 0.06
CA LYS A 113 29.80 3.33 -0.56
C LYS A 113 28.66 2.40 -0.22
N TYR A 114 28.47 1.40 -1.07
CA TYR A 114 27.45 0.39 -0.89
C TYR A 114 27.90 -0.69 0.13
N PRO A 115 27.10 -1.02 1.15
CA PRO A 115 27.38 -2.17 1.98
C PRO A 115 27.27 -3.45 1.16
N THR A 116 28.02 -4.49 1.54
CA THR A 116 27.70 -5.85 1.14
C THR A 116 26.39 -6.27 1.82
N TYR A 117 25.72 -7.34 1.33
CA TYR A 117 24.48 -7.81 1.95
C TYR A 117 24.68 -8.17 3.44
N PHE A 118 25.79 -8.82 3.79
CA PHE A 118 26.10 -9.12 5.21
C PHE A 118 26.39 -7.88 6.03
N GLN A 119 27.00 -6.85 5.44
CA GLN A 119 27.18 -5.57 6.12
C GLN A 119 25.83 -4.86 6.32
N TYR A 120 24.94 -4.90 5.33
CA TYR A 120 23.59 -4.37 5.46
C TYR A 120 22.82 -5.03 6.62
N ASP A 121 22.79 -6.37 6.68
CA ASP A 121 22.15 -7.10 7.78
C ASP A 121 22.77 -6.72 9.14
N SER A 122 24.10 -6.63 9.19
CA SER A 122 24.82 -6.21 10.41
C SER A 122 24.49 -4.76 10.80
N LEU A 123 24.36 -3.83 9.85
CA LEU A 123 23.96 -2.44 10.08
C LEU A 123 22.56 -2.38 10.69
N MET A 124 21.60 -3.06 10.08
CA MET A 124 20.21 -3.08 10.54
C MET A 124 20.12 -3.64 11.98
N GLN A 125 20.85 -4.70 12.29
CA GLN A 125 20.94 -5.23 13.66
C GLN A 125 21.63 -4.26 14.63
N SER A 126 22.68 -3.57 14.19
CA SER A 126 23.45 -2.66 15.05
C SER A 126 22.63 -1.45 15.50
N PHE A 127 21.76 -0.89 14.65
CA PHE A 127 20.89 0.22 15.02
C PHE A 127 19.99 -0.11 16.23
N SER A 128 19.35 -1.27 16.21
CA SER A 128 18.50 -1.69 17.33
C SER A 128 19.29 -2.04 18.58
N LYS A 129 20.51 -2.57 18.43
CA LYS A 129 21.39 -2.90 19.58
C LYS A 129 21.99 -1.66 20.23
N LEU A 130 22.38 -0.66 19.43
CA LEU A 130 23.01 0.58 19.94
C LEU A 130 21.97 1.56 20.51
N TYR A 131 20.75 1.55 19.99
CA TYR A 131 19.67 2.47 20.37
C TYR A 131 18.39 1.73 20.80
N PRO A 132 18.43 0.81 21.77
CA PRO A 132 17.30 -0.07 22.11
C PRO A 132 16.06 0.68 22.64
N SER A 133 16.25 1.90 23.17
CA SER A 133 15.16 2.77 23.62
C SER A 133 14.50 3.57 22.50
N LEU A 134 15.11 3.63 21.32
CA LEU A 134 14.63 4.42 20.17
C LEU A 134 14.40 3.59 18.91
N CYS A 135 14.96 2.38 18.84
CA CYS A 135 14.95 1.60 17.60
C CYS A 135 14.65 0.13 17.85
N ARG A 136 13.72 -0.42 17.06
CA ARG A 136 13.41 -1.85 16.98
C ARG A 136 13.64 -2.32 15.55
N LEU A 137 14.24 -3.50 15.39
CA LEU A 137 14.36 -4.18 14.11
C LEU A 137 13.23 -5.19 13.96
N ASP A 138 12.51 -5.11 12.86
CA ASP A 138 11.47 -6.06 12.47
C ASP A 138 11.84 -6.69 11.12
N THR A 139 11.39 -7.92 10.91
CA THR A 139 11.48 -8.60 9.61
C THR A 139 10.13 -8.50 8.89
N ILE A 140 10.12 -7.87 7.73
CA ILE A 140 8.95 -7.83 6.84
C ILE A 140 8.70 -9.23 6.26
N GLY A 141 9.77 -9.88 5.80
CA GLY A 141 9.73 -11.20 5.21
C GLY A 141 11.08 -11.61 4.62
N THR A 142 11.04 -12.47 3.60
CA THR A 142 12.22 -12.89 2.85
C THR A 142 11.97 -12.80 1.36
N SER A 143 13.02 -12.53 0.59
CA SER A 143 12.99 -12.64 -0.88
C SER A 143 12.83 -14.09 -1.35
N VAL A 144 12.67 -14.28 -2.65
CA VAL A 144 12.60 -15.61 -3.29
C VAL A 144 13.83 -16.47 -2.93
N ASN A 145 15.03 -15.89 -2.95
CA ASN A 145 16.28 -16.60 -2.60
C ASN A 145 16.59 -16.60 -1.10
N GLY A 146 15.65 -16.18 -0.25
CA GLY A 146 15.77 -16.28 1.20
C GLY A 146 16.52 -15.12 1.88
N LYS A 147 16.88 -14.04 1.16
CA LYS A 147 17.44 -12.83 1.78
C LYS A 147 16.36 -12.10 2.60
N LEU A 148 16.75 -11.57 3.77
CA LEU A 148 15.84 -10.85 4.66
C LEU A 148 15.43 -9.51 4.07
N VAL A 149 14.13 -9.20 4.17
CA VAL A 149 13.56 -7.87 3.97
C VAL A 149 13.29 -7.28 5.34
N LEU A 150 14.05 -6.26 5.72
CA LEU A 150 14.11 -5.74 7.08
C LEU A 150 13.53 -4.33 7.17
N ALA A 151 12.94 -3.99 8.31
CA ALA A 151 12.51 -2.64 8.63
C ALA A 151 12.94 -2.24 10.04
N LEU A 152 13.33 -0.98 10.21
CA LEU A 152 13.56 -0.35 11.50
C LEU A 152 12.33 0.44 11.92
N LYS A 153 11.89 0.29 13.16
CA LYS A 153 10.96 1.22 13.80
C LYS A 153 11.76 2.16 14.68
N ILE A 154 11.74 3.45 14.35
CA ILE A 154 12.38 4.52 15.13
C ILE A 154 11.28 5.35 15.80
N SER A 155 11.29 5.36 17.13
CA SER A 155 10.29 6.05 17.96
C SER A 155 10.79 6.19 19.38
N GLY A 156 10.32 7.20 20.14
CA GLY A 156 10.60 7.34 21.56
C GLY A 156 10.06 6.19 22.43
N ASN A 157 9.26 5.29 21.85
CA ASN A 157 8.84 4.04 22.48
C ASN A 157 8.69 2.94 21.39
N PRO A 158 9.81 2.35 20.92
CA PRO A 158 9.79 1.48 19.76
C PRO A 158 9.06 0.14 20.00
N LEU A 159 8.86 -0.26 21.25
CA LEU A 159 8.22 -1.53 21.61
C LEU A 159 6.69 -1.49 21.62
N ILE A 160 6.09 -0.30 21.71
CA ILE A 160 4.64 -0.12 21.68
C ILE A 160 4.19 0.20 20.25
N ASP A 161 3.19 -0.51 19.74
CA ASP A 161 2.59 -0.25 18.45
C ASP A 161 1.21 0.44 18.63
N GLY A 162 0.86 1.34 17.70
CA GLY A 162 -0.44 2.02 17.65
C GLY A 162 -0.63 3.21 18.57
N ASP A 163 0.39 3.58 19.37
CA ASP A 163 0.36 4.73 20.27
C ASP A 163 0.59 6.07 19.57
N LYS A 164 1.15 6.04 18.36
CA LYS A 164 1.52 7.22 17.56
C LYS A 164 1.20 7.02 16.09
N PRO A 165 1.03 8.11 15.31
CA PRO A 165 0.92 8.02 13.86
C PRO A 165 2.11 7.27 13.28
N ALA A 166 1.84 6.20 12.51
CA ALA A 166 2.87 5.40 11.88
C ALA A 166 3.16 5.93 10.47
N VAL A 167 4.43 6.19 10.19
CA VAL A 167 4.92 6.60 8.87
C VAL A 167 5.84 5.53 8.31
N PHE A 168 5.73 5.25 7.00
CA PHE A 168 6.51 4.20 6.36
C PHE A 168 7.30 4.69 5.15
N TYR A 169 8.62 4.68 5.26
CA TYR A 169 9.56 4.91 4.17
C TYR A 169 10.12 3.59 3.68
N THR A 170 10.02 3.36 2.38
CA THR A 170 10.62 2.19 1.75
C THR A 170 11.40 2.58 0.51
N SER A 171 12.42 1.81 0.18
CA SER A 171 13.22 2.01 -1.02
C SER A 171 13.59 0.71 -1.70
N THR A 172 14.07 0.84 -2.92
CA THR A 172 14.73 -0.24 -3.69
C THR A 172 13.80 -1.46 -3.87
N MET A 173 12.53 -1.15 -4.16
CA MET A 173 11.56 -2.13 -4.64
C MET A 173 11.97 -2.65 -6.04
N HIS A 174 12.51 -1.78 -6.87
CA HIS A 174 13.30 -2.16 -8.03
C HIS A 174 14.76 -2.28 -7.60
N GLY A 175 15.35 -3.44 -7.81
CA GLY A 175 16.65 -3.74 -7.20
C GLY A 175 17.82 -2.96 -7.79
N ASP A 176 17.68 -2.37 -8.97
CA ASP A 176 18.65 -1.51 -9.62
C ASP A 176 18.53 -0.03 -9.25
N GLU A 177 17.49 0.37 -8.52
CA GLU A 177 17.30 1.74 -8.03
C GLU A 177 18.00 1.90 -6.66
N THR A 178 19.32 2.08 -6.69
CA THR A 178 20.18 1.86 -5.52
C THR A 178 20.41 3.08 -4.64
N GLY A 179 20.14 4.30 -5.12
CA GLY A 179 20.37 5.54 -4.35
C GLY A 179 19.57 5.61 -3.07
N GLY A 180 18.28 5.26 -3.16
CA GLY A 180 17.38 5.26 -2.01
C GLY A 180 17.76 4.26 -0.92
N PHE A 181 18.41 3.16 -1.28
CA PHE A 181 18.93 2.18 -0.31
C PHE A 181 19.86 2.84 0.71
N ILE A 182 20.87 3.56 0.22
CA ILE A 182 21.84 4.23 1.09
C ILE A 182 21.21 5.42 1.80
N MET A 183 20.37 6.18 1.10
CA MET A 183 19.67 7.33 1.69
C MET A 183 18.80 6.92 2.88
N MET A 184 18.11 5.79 2.82
CA MET A 184 17.28 5.28 3.93
C MET A 184 18.10 4.76 5.10
N LEU A 185 19.25 4.10 4.86
CA LEU A 185 20.19 3.74 5.92
C LEU A 185 20.78 4.98 6.60
N HIS A 186 21.16 5.99 5.82
CA HIS A 186 21.68 7.25 6.33
C HIS A 186 20.62 8.02 7.13
N LEU A 187 19.35 8.02 6.68
CA LEU A 187 18.25 8.63 7.44
C LEU A 187 18.06 7.96 8.81
N ALA A 188 18.11 6.63 8.87
CA ALA A 188 18.02 5.90 10.13
C ALA A 188 19.14 6.28 11.09
N ASP A 189 20.38 6.30 10.62
CA ASP A 189 21.56 6.73 11.38
C ASP A 189 21.42 8.20 11.83
N TYR A 190 20.98 9.08 10.93
CA TYR A 190 20.79 10.49 11.24
C TYR A 190 19.76 10.73 12.34
N LEU A 191 18.59 10.08 12.25
CA LEU A 191 17.54 10.19 13.27
C LEU A 191 18.03 9.72 14.65
N LEU A 192 18.72 8.58 14.69
CA LEU A 192 19.21 7.99 15.95
C LEU A 192 20.34 8.81 16.59
N LYS A 193 21.31 9.25 15.80
CA LYS A 193 22.45 10.05 16.30
C LYS A 193 22.04 11.44 16.74
N ASN A 194 21.07 12.06 16.07
CA ASN A 194 20.68 13.44 16.34
C ASN A 194 19.47 13.58 17.27
N TYR A 195 18.94 12.47 17.83
CA TYR A 195 17.77 12.52 18.71
C TYR A 195 17.95 13.47 19.91
N SER A 196 19.10 13.46 20.57
CA SER A 196 19.38 14.34 21.71
C SER A 196 19.89 15.74 21.32
N ALA A 197 20.41 15.90 20.10
CA ALA A 197 21.07 17.13 19.68
C ALA A 197 20.16 18.06 18.86
N SER A 198 19.12 17.52 18.21
CA SER A 198 18.22 18.27 17.34
C SER A 198 16.79 18.21 17.88
N SER A 199 16.22 19.38 18.22
CA SER A 199 14.82 19.48 18.64
C SER A 199 13.85 18.99 17.55
N ARG A 200 14.17 19.24 16.28
CA ARG A 200 13.38 18.76 15.13
C ARG A 200 13.33 17.24 15.09
N VAL A 201 14.49 16.58 15.19
CA VAL A 201 14.57 15.11 15.18
C VAL A 201 13.90 14.55 16.42
N LYS A 202 14.12 15.15 17.59
CA LYS A 202 13.48 14.73 18.84
C LYS A 202 11.96 14.79 18.74
N THR A 203 11.40 15.87 18.21
CA THR A 203 9.95 16.00 17.99
C THR A 203 9.40 14.90 17.08
N LEU A 204 10.08 14.61 15.96
CA LEU A 204 9.66 13.55 15.05
C LEU A 204 9.68 12.17 15.75
N VAL A 205 10.78 11.83 16.42
CA VAL A 205 10.93 10.51 17.05
C VAL A 205 10.01 10.35 18.27
N ASP A 206 9.77 11.42 19.03
CA ASP A 206 8.87 11.37 20.19
C ASP A 206 7.40 11.22 19.81
N ASN A 207 6.99 11.77 18.67
CA ASN A 207 5.56 11.85 18.31
C ASN A 207 5.16 10.94 17.14
N LEU A 208 6.09 10.29 16.46
CA LEU A 208 5.83 9.38 15.35
C LEU A 208 6.40 7.98 15.61
N ALA A 209 5.79 6.99 14.97
CA ALA A 209 6.38 5.67 14.75
C ALA A 209 6.96 5.63 13.32
N ILE A 210 8.25 5.95 13.17
CA ILE A 210 8.90 6.05 11.86
C ILE A 210 9.46 4.68 11.48
N TRP A 211 8.89 4.09 10.43
CA TRP A 211 9.35 2.83 9.89
C TRP A 211 10.18 3.05 8.63
N ILE A 212 11.34 2.42 8.55
CA ILE A 212 12.26 2.55 7.42
C ILE A 212 12.65 1.16 6.93
N ASN A 213 12.30 0.87 5.68
CA ASN A 213 12.76 -0.31 4.94
C ASN A 213 13.70 0.15 3.81
N PRO A 214 15.02 0.04 3.98
CA PRO A 214 15.98 0.51 3.00
C PRO A 214 16.02 -0.34 1.71
N LEU A 215 15.71 -1.64 1.81
CA LEU A 215 15.95 -2.62 0.76
C LEU A 215 14.75 -3.59 0.66
N ALA A 216 13.79 -3.26 -0.20
CA ALA A 216 12.57 -4.05 -0.39
C ALA A 216 12.77 -5.26 -1.34
N ASN A 217 13.77 -5.20 -2.22
CA ASN A 217 14.09 -6.27 -3.19
C ASN A 217 15.58 -6.66 -3.14
N PRO A 218 16.02 -7.37 -2.11
CA PRO A 218 17.43 -7.73 -1.96
C PRO A 218 17.94 -8.69 -3.05
N ASP A 219 17.08 -9.48 -3.67
CA ASP A 219 17.48 -10.34 -4.79
C ASP A 219 17.72 -9.56 -6.07
N GLY A 220 16.90 -8.57 -6.37
CA GLY A 220 17.11 -7.68 -7.50
C GLY A 220 18.41 -6.88 -7.35
N THR A 221 18.74 -6.47 -6.13
CA THR A 221 19.94 -5.67 -5.86
C THR A 221 21.23 -6.48 -5.83
N TYR A 222 21.24 -7.60 -5.11
CA TYR A 222 22.46 -8.39 -4.89
C TYR A 222 22.53 -9.67 -5.73
N GLY A 223 21.46 -10.03 -6.43
CA GLY A 223 21.37 -11.34 -7.09
C GLY A 223 21.53 -12.47 -6.08
N THR A 224 22.32 -13.46 -6.44
CA THR A 224 22.75 -14.55 -5.52
C THR A 224 24.01 -14.19 -4.73
N GLY A 225 24.63 -13.04 -5.02
CA GLY A 225 25.91 -12.60 -4.44
C GLY A 225 25.75 -11.81 -3.13
N ASN A 226 26.90 -11.31 -2.69
CA ASN A 226 27.03 -10.47 -1.49
C ASN A 226 27.34 -9.00 -1.82
N THR A 227 27.77 -8.69 -3.05
CA THR A 227 28.06 -7.33 -3.52
C THR A 227 27.09 -6.96 -4.65
N ILE A 228 26.81 -5.66 -4.80
CA ILE A 228 26.00 -5.16 -5.91
C ILE A 228 26.90 -5.14 -7.14
N SER A 229 26.65 -6.04 -8.10
CA SER A 229 27.46 -6.17 -9.32
C SER A 229 26.64 -6.00 -10.59
N SER A 230 25.44 -6.54 -10.63
CA SER A 230 24.54 -6.47 -11.78
C SER A 230 23.10 -6.40 -11.25
N PRO A 231 22.72 -5.27 -10.62
CA PRO A 231 21.39 -5.15 -10.07
C PRO A 231 20.34 -5.12 -11.18
N THR A 232 19.18 -5.69 -10.89
CA THR A 232 18.04 -5.75 -11.80
C THR A 232 16.81 -5.11 -11.17
N ARG A 233 15.94 -4.55 -12.00
CA ARG A 233 14.64 -4.01 -11.58
C ARG A 233 13.79 -5.08 -10.90
N TYR A 234 13.81 -6.28 -11.43
CA TYR A 234 12.91 -7.38 -11.09
C TYR A 234 13.37 -8.16 -9.86
N ASN A 235 12.44 -8.90 -9.24
CA ASN A 235 12.82 -9.90 -8.24
C ASN A 235 13.45 -11.14 -8.93
N ALA A 236 13.89 -12.12 -8.15
CA ALA A 236 14.54 -13.32 -8.68
C ALA A 236 13.65 -14.16 -9.63
N ASN A 237 12.35 -13.99 -9.61
CA ASN A 237 11.42 -14.65 -10.53
C ASN A 237 11.12 -13.80 -11.79
N GLY A 238 11.76 -12.66 -11.99
CA GLY A 238 11.55 -11.78 -13.15
C GLY A 238 10.30 -10.91 -13.08
N TYR A 239 9.68 -10.75 -11.92
CA TYR A 239 8.50 -9.90 -11.72
C TYR A 239 8.87 -8.50 -11.27
N ASP A 240 8.21 -7.49 -11.86
CA ASP A 240 8.20 -6.12 -11.35
C ASP A 240 7.32 -6.05 -10.11
N LEU A 241 7.92 -5.79 -8.95
CA LEU A 241 7.21 -5.75 -7.68
C LEU A 241 6.25 -4.54 -7.60
N ASN A 242 6.52 -3.45 -8.34
CA ASN A 242 5.61 -2.30 -8.42
C ASN A 242 4.53 -2.44 -9.52
N ARG A 243 4.30 -3.66 -9.99
CA ARG A 243 3.17 -4.10 -10.82
C ARG A 243 2.45 -5.30 -10.20
N ASN A 244 2.80 -5.63 -8.94
CA ASN A 244 2.41 -6.89 -8.33
C ASN A 244 1.47 -6.72 -7.13
N PHE A 245 1.10 -5.49 -6.72
CA PHE A 245 0.08 -5.25 -5.69
C PHE A 245 -1.34 -5.48 -6.22
N PRO A 246 -2.34 -5.67 -5.34
CA PRO A 246 -3.74 -5.69 -5.76
C PRO A 246 -4.12 -4.40 -6.51
N ASP A 247 -4.90 -4.59 -7.54
CA ASP A 247 -5.48 -3.49 -8.31
C ASP A 247 -7.00 -3.70 -8.35
N PRO A 248 -7.84 -2.69 -8.05
CA PRO A 248 -9.28 -2.87 -7.87
C PRO A 248 -10.02 -3.46 -9.08
N PHE A 249 -9.46 -3.32 -10.28
CA PHE A 249 -10.17 -3.65 -11.53
C PHE A 249 -9.35 -4.49 -12.51
N THR A 250 -8.13 -4.88 -12.14
CA THR A 250 -7.28 -5.74 -12.96
C THR A 250 -7.23 -7.15 -12.37
N PRO A 251 -7.31 -8.20 -13.19
CA PRO A 251 -7.22 -9.58 -12.70
C PRO A 251 -5.93 -9.82 -11.91
N ASN A 252 -6.04 -10.60 -10.86
CA ASN A 252 -4.91 -10.94 -10.02
C ASN A 252 -3.80 -11.64 -10.81
N THR A 253 -2.63 -11.02 -10.85
CA THR A 253 -1.38 -11.67 -11.21
C THR A 253 -0.91 -12.58 -10.07
N VAL A 254 -0.02 -13.53 -10.37
CA VAL A 254 0.65 -14.33 -9.34
C VAL A 254 1.44 -13.41 -8.42
N LYS A 255 1.01 -13.30 -7.17
CA LYS A 255 1.69 -12.44 -6.19
C LYS A 255 3.02 -13.04 -5.80
N GLN A 256 4.04 -12.21 -5.80
CA GLN A 256 5.38 -12.59 -5.39
C GLN A 256 5.50 -12.60 -3.87
N LYS A 257 6.46 -13.34 -3.37
CA LYS A 257 6.69 -13.51 -1.94
C LYS A 257 6.95 -12.16 -1.25
N GLU A 258 7.82 -11.36 -1.83
CA GLU A 258 8.17 -10.02 -1.34
C GLU A 258 6.92 -9.12 -1.27
N THR A 259 6.05 -9.18 -2.28
CA THR A 259 4.79 -8.42 -2.30
C THR A 259 3.83 -8.91 -1.22
N LEU A 260 3.65 -10.23 -1.06
CA LEU A 260 2.77 -10.80 -0.03
C LEU A 260 3.23 -10.44 1.38
N ASP A 261 4.52 -10.56 1.66
CA ASP A 261 5.11 -10.23 2.96
C ASP A 261 4.99 -8.72 3.24
N MET A 262 5.24 -7.86 2.24
CA MET A 262 5.07 -6.40 2.34
C MET A 262 3.61 -6.03 2.61
N MET A 263 2.65 -6.59 1.89
CA MET A 263 1.22 -6.35 2.11
C MET A 263 0.78 -6.76 3.51
N LYS A 264 1.25 -7.92 4.00
CA LYS A 264 0.98 -8.40 5.36
C LYS A 264 1.52 -7.42 6.41
N PHE A 265 2.75 -6.93 6.21
CA PHE A 265 3.37 -5.96 7.09
C PHE A 265 2.62 -4.63 7.08
N MET A 266 2.26 -4.11 5.91
CA MET A 266 1.52 -2.86 5.78
C MET A 266 0.13 -2.92 6.44
N ARG A 267 -0.59 -4.05 6.29
CA ARG A 267 -1.90 -4.25 6.96
C ARG A 267 -1.79 -4.33 8.48
N LYS A 268 -0.65 -4.77 9.00
CA LYS A 268 -0.45 -4.93 10.46
C LYS A 268 -0.27 -3.60 11.18
N HIS A 269 0.34 -2.59 10.52
CA HIS A 269 0.87 -1.42 11.21
C HIS A 269 0.11 -0.11 11.00
N ASN A 270 -1.04 -0.13 10.34
CA ASN A 270 -1.93 1.04 10.13
C ASN A 270 -1.15 2.33 9.76
N PHE A 271 -0.35 2.27 8.69
CA PHE A 271 0.41 3.44 8.24
C PHE A 271 -0.50 4.56 7.75
N VAL A 272 -0.41 5.73 8.36
CA VAL A 272 -1.21 6.90 7.98
C VAL A 272 -0.58 7.67 6.82
N LEU A 273 0.77 7.69 6.76
CA LEU A 273 1.57 8.36 5.74
C LEU A 273 2.70 7.42 5.28
N SER A 274 3.01 7.44 4.01
CA SER A 274 4.06 6.60 3.43
C SER A 274 4.73 7.29 2.24
N ALA A 275 5.99 6.94 1.98
CA ALA A 275 6.68 7.27 0.76
C ALA A 275 7.48 6.07 0.25
N ASN A 276 7.40 5.84 -1.06
CA ASN A 276 8.15 4.81 -1.75
C ASN A 276 9.22 5.47 -2.64
N PHE A 277 10.49 5.21 -2.34
CA PHE A 277 11.61 5.86 -3.00
C PHE A 277 12.10 5.03 -4.18
N HIS A 278 12.15 5.68 -5.32
CA HIS A 278 12.55 5.17 -6.63
C HIS A 278 13.66 6.03 -7.23
N SER A 279 14.16 5.63 -8.38
CA SER A 279 15.14 6.36 -9.20
C SER A 279 14.91 6.10 -10.69
N GLY A 280 15.52 6.93 -11.52
CA GLY A 280 15.40 6.94 -12.98
C GLY A 280 14.83 8.27 -13.49
N GLU A 281 14.26 9.05 -12.62
CA GLU A 281 13.82 10.44 -12.82
C GLU A 281 13.92 11.20 -11.49
N GLU A 282 13.57 12.49 -11.50
CA GLU A 282 13.58 13.37 -10.32
C GLU A 282 12.22 14.06 -10.20
N VAL A 283 11.27 13.40 -9.50
CA VAL A 283 9.88 13.88 -9.38
C VAL A 283 9.16 13.26 -8.19
N VAL A 284 8.29 14.00 -7.55
CA VAL A 284 7.31 13.46 -6.58
C VAL A 284 6.03 13.14 -7.33
N ASN A 285 5.69 11.86 -7.36
CA ASN A 285 4.49 11.33 -7.97
C ASN A 285 3.44 11.02 -6.89
N TYR A 286 2.20 11.50 -7.04
CA TYR A 286 1.11 11.27 -6.09
C TYR A 286 -0.13 10.64 -6.75
N PRO A 287 -1.03 10.01 -5.98
CA PRO A 287 -2.19 9.28 -6.52
C PRO A 287 -3.11 10.12 -7.41
N TRP A 288 -3.70 9.51 -8.39
CA TRP A 288 -3.69 8.07 -8.69
C TRP A 288 -2.71 7.76 -9.80
N ASP A 289 -2.07 6.60 -9.71
CA ASP A 289 -1.26 6.05 -10.81
C ASP A 289 -2.12 5.40 -11.87
N ARG A 290 -3.26 4.81 -11.49
CA ARG A 290 -4.14 4.05 -12.36
C ARG A 290 -5.06 4.90 -13.23
N TRP A 291 -5.58 6.02 -12.70
CA TRP A 291 -6.67 6.76 -13.36
C TRP A 291 -6.28 8.17 -13.78
N LEU A 292 -6.27 8.39 -15.09
CA LEU A 292 -6.01 9.72 -15.64
C LEU A 292 -7.11 10.74 -15.28
N SER A 293 -8.39 10.32 -15.35
CA SER A 293 -9.55 11.21 -15.18
C SER A 293 -10.11 11.27 -13.76
N LYS A 294 -9.65 10.40 -12.85
CA LYS A 294 -10.07 10.43 -11.46
C LYS A 294 -9.05 11.17 -10.61
N PHE A 295 -9.57 12.01 -9.72
CA PHE A 295 -8.78 12.70 -8.71
C PHE A 295 -9.10 12.13 -7.35
N HIS A 296 -8.09 11.90 -6.52
CA HIS A 296 -8.30 11.60 -5.11
C HIS A 296 -9.09 12.73 -4.45
N ALA A 297 -9.88 12.45 -3.41
CA ALA A 297 -10.59 13.54 -2.71
C ALA A 297 -9.59 14.57 -2.15
N ASP A 298 -8.47 14.12 -1.62
CA ASP A 298 -7.41 14.96 -1.06
C ASP A 298 -6.34 15.38 -2.11
N ASP A 299 -6.67 15.49 -3.39
CA ASP A 299 -5.73 15.81 -4.48
C ASP A 299 -4.94 17.11 -4.20
N SER A 300 -5.60 18.16 -3.73
CA SER A 300 -4.95 19.42 -3.36
C SER A 300 -3.97 19.28 -2.19
N TRP A 301 -4.29 18.42 -1.22
CA TRP A 301 -3.38 18.13 -0.10
C TRP A 301 -2.15 17.35 -0.60
N PHE A 302 -2.34 16.30 -1.40
CA PHE A 302 -1.23 15.56 -2.02
C PHE A 302 -0.32 16.47 -2.84
N ASN A 303 -0.89 17.34 -3.67
CA ASN A 303 -0.12 18.30 -4.46
C ASN A 303 0.71 19.23 -3.54
N SER A 304 0.09 19.74 -2.46
CA SER A 304 0.76 20.64 -1.52
C SER A 304 1.97 20.02 -0.83
N ILE A 305 1.85 18.77 -0.33
CA ILE A 305 2.98 18.10 0.35
C ILE A 305 4.06 17.66 -0.63
N SER A 306 3.66 17.26 -1.85
CA SER A 306 4.59 16.92 -2.93
C SER A 306 5.39 18.15 -3.37
N ARG A 307 4.71 19.28 -3.54
CA ARG A 307 5.34 20.57 -3.85
C ARG A 307 6.29 20.99 -2.75
N ALA A 308 5.90 20.87 -1.48
CA ALA A 308 6.77 21.19 -0.35
C ALA A 308 8.05 20.34 -0.32
N TYR A 309 7.97 19.06 -0.73
CA TYR A 309 9.16 18.21 -0.89
C TYR A 309 10.08 18.73 -1.98
N ALA A 310 9.56 18.94 -3.19
CA ALA A 310 10.32 19.41 -4.35
C ALA A 310 10.92 20.80 -4.11
N ASP A 311 10.14 21.77 -3.60
CA ASP A 311 10.60 23.12 -3.32
C ASP A 311 11.71 23.12 -2.25
N THR A 312 11.61 22.26 -1.23
CA THR A 312 12.68 22.09 -0.24
C THR A 312 13.94 21.53 -0.89
N ALA A 313 13.81 20.54 -1.77
CA ALA A 313 14.95 20.02 -2.53
C ALA A 313 15.60 21.11 -3.40
N HIS A 314 14.80 21.95 -4.06
CA HIS A 314 15.32 23.11 -4.85
C HIS A 314 16.13 24.08 -3.99
N VAL A 315 15.73 24.32 -2.74
CA VAL A 315 16.47 25.23 -1.84
C VAL A 315 17.87 24.71 -1.56
N TYR A 316 18.06 23.40 -1.41
CA TYR A 316 19.35 22.80 -1.02
C TYR A 316 20.19 22.27 -2.18
N ALA A 317 19.55 21.85 -3.28
CA ALA A 317 20.22 21.31 -4.46
C ALA A 317 20.25 22.28 -5.64
N GLY A 318 19.43 23.31 -5.62
CA GLY A 318 19.20 24.22 -6.74
C GLY A 318 18.05 23.75 -7.66
N PRO A 319 17.55 24.64 -8.52
CA PRO A 319 16.32 24.42 -9.30
C PRO A 319 16.48 23.41 -10.45
N ALA A 320 17.67 22.93 -10.72
CA ALA A 320 17.92 21.90 -11.72
C ALA A 320 17.64 20.49 -11.19
N TYR A 321 17.69 20.29 -9.88
CA TYR A 321 17.36 19.03 -9.24
C TYR A 321 15.84 18.94 -8.97
N MET A 322 15.24 17.77 -9.03
CA MET A 322 13.81 17.51 -8.77
C MET A 322 12.88 18.41 -9.62
N ASN A 323 13.19 18.56 -10.92
CA ASN A 323 12.45 19.46 -11.80
C ASN A 323 11.70 18.77 -12.96
N PHE A 324 11.77 17.45 -13.04
CA PHE A 324 11.08 16.69 -14.07
C PHE A 324 9.56 16.79 -13.88
N LEU A 325 8.79 16.98 -14.93
CA LEU A 325 7.35 17.22 -14.96
C LEU A 325 6.90 18.29 -13.95
N ASP A 326 6.14 19.24 -14.37
CA ASP A 326 5.61 20.34 -13.55
C ASP A 326 6.52 20.76 -12.38
N ASN A 327 7.79 21.02 -12.69
CA ASN A 327 8.81 21.43 -11.71
C ASN A 327 8.92 20.48 -10.51
N GLY A 328 9.02 19.16 -10.78
CA GLY A 328 9.27 18.12 -9.79
C GLY A 328 8.03 17.54 -9.11
N VAL A 329 6.83 17.77 -9.65
CA VAL A 329 5.60 17.19 -9.08
C VAL A 329 4.67 16.74 -10.20
N THR A 330 4.12 15.54 -10.07
CA THR A 330 3.11 15.04 -11.00
C THR A 330 2.09 14.16 -10.31
N ARG A 331 0.88 14.10 -10.85
CA ARG A 331 -0.04 13.01 -10.56
C ARG A 331 0.34 11.83 -11.46
N GLY A 332 0.47 10.64 -10.89
CA GLY A 332 1.07 9.49 -11.54
C GLY A 332 0.49 9.15 -12.90
N ALA A 333 -0.84 9.03 -13.00
CA ALA A 333 -1.48 8.74 -14.27
C ALA A 333 -1.32 9.83 -15.34
N VAL A 334 -0.91 11.05 -14.99
CA VAL A 334 -0.57 12.10 -15.97
C VAL A 334 0.75 11.78 -16.67
N TRP A 335 1.69 11.23 -15.95
CA TRP A 335 2.94 10.74 -16.51
C TRP A 335 2.67 9.49 -17.38
N TYR A 336 2.35 8.37 -16.78
CA TYR A 336 1.82 7.17 -17.44
C TYR A 336 1.01 6.34 -16.46
N ILE A 337 0.10 5.50 -16.99
CA ILE A 337 -0.75 4.66 -16.14
C ILE A 337 0.07 3.48 -15.60
N VAL A 338 -0.06 3.22 -14.30
CA VAL A 338 0.50 2.03 -13.63
C VAL A 338 -0.63 1.18 -13.06
N TYR A 339 -0.60 -0.10 -13.34
CA TYR A 339 -1.50 -1.10 -12.76
C TYR A 339 -0.76 -1.94 -11.72
N GLY A 340 -1.40 -2.17 -10.59
CA GLY A 340 -0.81 -2.96 -9.51
C GLY A 340 0.38 -2.29 -8.81
N GLY A 341 0.43 -0.96 -8.83
CA GLY A 341 1.41 -0.15 -8.11
C GLY A 341 1.14 -0.13 -6.60
N ARG A 342 2.19 0.02 -5.81
CA ARG A 342 2.11 0.05 -4.36
C ARG A 342 1.40 1.30 -3.84
N GLN A 343 1.64 2.45 -4.46
CA GLN A 343 1.04 3.74 -4.09
C GLN A 343 -0.49 3.67 -4.09
N ASP A 344 -1.08 3.13 -5.17
CA ASP A 344 -2.53 2.99 -5.26
C ASP A 344 -3.06 1.91 -4.29
N PHE A 345 -2.34 0.82 -4.05
CA PHE A 345 -2.69 -0.16 -3.04
C PHE A 345 -2.75 0.44 -1.64
N MET A 346 -1.72 1.19 -1.23
CA MET A 346 -1.68 1.86 0.07
C MET A 346 -2.85 2.84 0.22
N THR A 347 -3.14 3.61 -0.81
CA THR A 347 -4.15 4.67 -0.74
C THR A 347 -5.57 4.13 -0.88
N TRP A 348 -5.79 3.16 -1.81
CA TRP A 348 -7.12 2.62 -2.08
C TRP A 348 -7.55 1.55 -1.07
N GLU A 349 -6.67 0.60 -0.75
CA GLU A 349 -7.04 -0.57 0.07
C GLU A 349 -6.74 -0.37 1.55
N LEU A 350 -5.64 0.33 1.87
CA LEU A 350 -5.23 0.56 3.26
C LEU A 350 -5.63 1.93 3.79
N HIS A 351 -6.17 2.81 2.92
CA HIS A 351 -6.66 4.14 3.27
C HIS A 351 -5.61 5.08 3.91
N GLY A 352 -4.34 4.74 3.80
CA GLY A 352 -3.24 5.64 4.12
C GLY A 352 -2.98 6.65 3.00
N ARG A 353 -1.95 7.47 3.16
CA ARG A 353 -1.52 8.44 2.12
C ARG A 353 -0.10 8.12 1.70
N GLU A 354 0.10 7.74 0.45
CA GLU A 354 1.42 7.41 -0.09
C GLU A 354 1.72 8.25 -1.34
N VAL A 355 2.98 8.65 -1.46
CA VAL A 355 3.57 9.19 -2.68
C VAL A 355 4.74 8.33 -3.11
N THR A 356 5.03 8.33 -4.41
CA THR A 356 6.26 7.79 -4.97
C THR A 356 7.23 8.94 -5.23
N ILE A 357 8.46 8.81 -4.78
CA ILE A 357 9.48 9.84 -4.91
C ILE A 357 10.65 9.28 -5.71
N GLU A 358 10.80 9.77 -6.93
CA GLU A 358 11.93 9.52 -7.80
C GLU A 358 13.04 10.51 -7.45
N ILE A 359 14.20 10.03 -6.98
CA ILE A 359 15.22 10.88 -6.32
C ILE A 359 16.50 11.08 -7.14
N ASP A 360 16.68 10.38 -8.24
CA ASP A 360 17.90 10.38 -9.04
C ASP A 360 17.53 10.08 -10.49
N ASP A 361 18.12 10.80 -11.44
CA ASP A 361 17.94 10.54 -12.87
C ASP A 361 18.64 9.24 -13.34
N GLN A 362 19.43 8.61 -12.47
CA GLN A 362 20.10 7.34 -12.69
C GLN A 362 19.48 6.24 -11.84
N TYR A 363 19.19 5.07 -12.44
CA TYR A 363 18.73 3.90 -11.67
C TYR A 363 19.80 3.45 -10.67
N VAL A 364 21.01 3.26 -11.14
CA VAL A 364 22.16 2.89 -10.31
C VAL A 364 22.94 4.14 -9.97
N THR A 365 22.75 4.68 -8.79
CA THR A 365 23.48 5.87 -8.34
C THR A 365 24.97 5.55 -8.14
N PRO A 366 25.91 6.22 -8.83
CA PRO A 366 27.33 6.03 -8.55
C PRO A 366 27.69 6.35 -7.10
N ALA A 367 28.59 5.58 -6.50
CA ALA A 367 28.99 5.77 -5.09
C ALA A 367 29.48 7.22 -4.81
N ALA A 368 30.15 7.84 -5.77
CA ALA A 368 30.60 9.24 -5.66
C ALA A 368 29.45 10.26 -5.55
N GLN A 369 28.23 9.92 -5.91
CA GLN A 369 27.05 10.78 -5.85
C GLN A 369 26.19 10.55 -4.60
N LEU A 370 26.40 9.49 -3.85
CA LEU A 370 25.56 9.13 -2.68
C LEU A 370 25.51 10.23 -1.62
N THR A 371 26.66 10.88 -1.33
CA THR A 371 26.72 11.99 -0.38
C THR A 371 25.93 13.19 -0.88
N LEU A 372 26.03 13.53 -2.17
CA LEU A 372 25.28 14.63 -2.78
C LEU A 372 23.77 14.32 -2.77
N LEU A 373 23.38 13.09 -3.10
CA LEU A 373 21.98 12.67 -3.08
C LEU A 373 21.36 12.84 -1.68
N TRP A 374 22.11 12.49 -0.64
CA TRP A 374 21.69 12.75 0.74
C TRP A 374 21.53 14.26 1.01
N GLN A 375 22.53 15.08 0.65
CA GLN A 375 22.50 16.53 0.86
C GLN A 375 21.30 17.18 0.18
N ASN A 376 20.95 16.72 -1.00
CA ASN A 376 19.81 17.22 -1.77
C ASN A 376 18.46 16.90 -1.13
N ASN A 377 18.34 15.79 -0.38
CA ASN A 377 17.03 15.24 0.05
C ASN A 377 16.75 15.29 1.55
N TRP A 378 17.75 15.27 2.43
CA TRP A 378 17.49 15.02 3.85
C TRP A 378 16.55 16.05 4.52
N HIS A 379 16.57 17.30 4.08
CA HIS A 379 15.64 18.31 4.58
C HIS A 379 14.19 18.03 4.14
N SER A 380 14.02 17.58 2.90
CA SER A 380 12.73 17.18 2.34
C SER A 380 12.20 15.91 3.02
N LEU A 381 13.08 14.93 3.30
CA LEU A 381 12.71 13.72 4.05
C LEU A 381 12.14 14.06 5.42
N LEU A 382 12.79 14.93 6.19
CA LEU A 382 12.29 15.35 7.50
C LEU A 382 10.99 16.16 7.36
N GLY A 383 10.90 17.07 6.39
CA GLY A 383 9.70 17.87 6.12
C GLY A 383 8.49 17.03 5.72
N TYR A 384 8.72 15.91 5.00
CA TYR A 384 7.64 14.98 4.66
C TYR A 384 7.13 14.22 5.90
N LEU A 385 8.03 13.76 6.78
CA LEU A 385 7.66 13.15 8.06
C LEU A 385 6.81 14.08 8.93
N GLU A 386 7.14 15.38 8.95
CA GLU A 386 6.41 16.40 9.72
C GLU A 386 4.92 16.46 9.37
N ASN A 387 4.53 16.12 8.11
CA ASN A 387 3.12 16.14 7.73
C ASN A 387 2.27 15.17 8.58
N ALA A 388 2.87 14.10 9.12
CA ALA A 388 2.18 13.18 9.99
C ALA A 388 1.92 13.73 11.41
N LEU A 389 2.46 14.90 11.75
CA LEU A 389 2.18 15.64 12.98
C LEU A 389 1.02 16.63 12.83
N TYR A 390 0.47 16.79 11.61
CA TYR A 390 -0.51 17.84 11.32
C TYR A 390 -1.83 17.23 10.85
N GLY A 391 -2.89 18.05 10.86
CA GLY A 391 -4.23 17.62 10.47
C GLY A 391 -5.10 17.24 11.65
N ILE A 392 -6.10 16.42 11.42
CA ILE A 392 -7.00 15.96 12.49
C ILE A 392 -6.49 14.62 13.01
N HIS A 393 -6.11 14.61 14.28
CA HIS A 393 -5.77 13.42 15.04
C HIS A 393 -6.89 13.11 16.02
N GLY A 394 -7.09 11.86 16.39
CA GLY A 394 -8.10 11.59 17.41
C GLY A 394 -8.22 10.13 17.79
N LEU A 395 -9.11 9.92 18.76
CA LEU A 395 -9.47 8.61 19.27
C LEU A 395 -10.97 8.38 19.09
N VAL A 396 -11.34 7.23 18.53
CA VAL A 396 -12.73 6.77 18.50
C VAL A 396 -12.90 5.66 19.53
N ARG A 397 -13.81 5.84 20.46
CA ARG A 397 -14.01 4.92 21.58
C ARG A 397 -15.49 4.75 21.96
N ASP A 398 -15.81 3.66 22.62
CA ASP A 398 -17.11 3.42 23.22
C ASP A 398 -17.34 4.40 24.39
N VAL A 399 -18.48 5.07 24.40
CA VAL A 399 -18.81 6.11 25.41
C VAL A 399 -18.84 5.57 26.85
N SER A 400 -19.16 4.29 27.04
CA SER A 400 -19.35 3.70 28.37
C SER A 400 -18.11 2.96 28.88
N THR A 401 -17.43 2.21 27.96
CA THR A 401 -16.30 1.36 28.33
C THR A 401 -14.95 2.00 28.04
N HIS A 402 -14.93 3.07 27.22
CA HIS A 402 -13.75 3.72 26.64
C HIS A 402 -12.86 2.78 25.82
N ASN A 403 -13.38 1.61 25.45
CA ASN A 403 -12.67 0.70 24.55
C ASN A 403 -12.55 1.29 23.13
N PRO A 404 -11.47 1.03 22.41
CA PRO A 404 -11.31 1.42 21.02
C PRO A 404 -12.47 0.94 20.15
N VAL A 405 -12.92 1.79 19.23
CA VAL A 405 -13.96 1.46 18.25
C VAL A 405 -13.37 1.61 16.84
N PRO A 406 -13.27 0.51 16.06
CA PRO A 406 -12.85 0.58 14.66
C PRO A 406 -13.96 1.23 13.83
N ALA A 407 -13.79 2.49 13.54
CA ALA A 407 -14.77 3.31 12.83
C ALA A 407 -14.25 3.77 11.47
N LYS A 408 -15.13 3.82 10.50
CA LYS A 408 -14.93 4.57 9.27
C LYS A 408 -15.04 6.06 9.58
N VAL A 409 -14.04 6.84 9.18
CA VAL A 409 -13.98 8.30 9.34
C VAL A 409 -14.08 8.92 7.96
N PHE A 410 -15.15 9.65 7.69
CA PHE A 410 -15.40 10.16 6.34
C PHE A 410 -16.12 11.52 6.36
N ILE A 411 -16.04 12.20 5.22
CA ILE A 411 -16.67 13.52 4.99
C ILE A 411 -17.71 13.37 3.90
N ASN A 412 -18.97 13.54 4.24
CA ASN A 412 -20.08 13.44 3.30
C ASN A 412 -19.95 14.49 2.17
N GLY A 413 -20.11 14.04 0.92
CA GLY A 413 -20.02 14.89 -0.26
C GLY A 413 -18.58 15.24 -0.69
N TYR A 414 -17.57 14.86 0.08
CA TYR A 414 -16.16 15.06 -0.24
C TYR A 414 -15.43 13.75 -0.52
N ASP A 415 -15.49 12.80 0.40
CA ASP A 415 -14.82 11.51 0.25
C ASP A 415 -15.43 10.68 -0.88
N LYS A 416 -14.56 10.16 -1.73
CA LYS A 416 -14.91 9.35 -2.90
C LYS A 416 -13.75 8.38 -3.21
N ASP A 417 -14.00 7.37 -4.03
CA ASP A 417 -12.97 6.49 -4.54
C ASP A 417 -12.01 5.99 -3.43
N SER A 418 -12.59 5.50 -2.32
CA SER A 418 -11.86 4.93 -1.17
C SER A 418 -11.02 5.93 -0.34
N SER A 419 -11.26 7.23 -0.43
CA SER A 419 -10.47 8.27 0.24
C SER A 419 -10.75 8.44 1.74
N GLN A 420 -11.78 7.81 2.29
CA GLN A 420 -12.02 7.78 3.74
C GLN A 420 -10.84 7.14 4.49
N VAL A 421 -10.73 7.40 5.78
CA VAL A 421 -9.80 6.68 6.67
C VAL A 421 -10.54 5.84 7.70
N TYR A 422 -9.81 5.04 8.45
CA TYR A 422 -10.36 4.21 9.53
C TYR A 422 -9.56 4.44 10.82
N SER A 423 -10.23 4.35 11.94
CA SER A 423 -9.54 4.30 13.22
C SER A 423 -8.91 2.92 13.43
N ASP A 424 -7.76 2.91 14.09
CA ASP A 424 -7.01 1.70 14.42
C ASP A 424 -7.85 0.75 15.29
N THR A 425 -7.78 -0.54 15.01
CA THR A 425 -8.59 -1.55 15.70
C THR A 425 -8.17 -1.81 17.14
N LEU A 426 -6.92 -1.53 17.49
CA LEU A 426 -6.35 -1.79 18.82
C LEU A 426 -6.40 -0.56 19.72
N THR A 427 -6.21 0.63 19.13
CA THR A 427 -6.08 1.88 19.89
C THR A 427 -7.23 2.84 19.66
N GLY A 428 -8.00 2.70 18.58
CA GLY A 428 -9.03 3.65 18.16
C GLY A 428 -8.47 4.95 17.57
N SER A 429 -7.14 5.08 17.45
CA SER A 429 -6.49 6.26 16.90
C SER A 429 -6.74 6.40 15.40
N PHE A 430 -6.86 7.63 14.91
CA PHE A 430 -6.93 7.93 13.49
C PHE A 430 -6.21 9.24 13.18
N VAL A 431 -5.80 9.38 11.93
CA VAL A 431 -5.29 10.63 11.37
C VAL A 431 -6.06 10.94 10.08
N ARG A 432 -6.55 12.16 9.94
CA ARG A 432 -7.18 12.63 8.70
C ARG A 432 -6.48 13.89 8.21
N PHE A 433 -5.70 13.72 7.15
CA PHE A 433 -5.05 14.83 6.47
C PHE A 433 -6.05 15.57 5.59
N LEU A 434 -6.09 16.90 5.71
CA LEU A 434 -6.99 17.77 4.97
C LEU A 434 -6.31 19.10 4.70
N SER A 435 -6.70 19.76 3.63
CA SER A 435 -6.34 21.17 3.41
C SER A 435 -6.95 22.07 4.49
N PRO A 436 -6.31 23.21 4.82
CA PRO A 436 -6.86 24.15 5.79
C PRO A 436 -8.31 24.55 5.49
N GLY A 437 -9.15 24.59 6.50
CA GLY A 437 -10.58 24.90 6.36
C GLY A 437 -11.44 24.34 7.48
N LEU A 438 -12.76 24.52 7.35
CA LEU A 438 -13.76 23.96 8.27
C LEU A 438 -14.34 22.67 7.67
N TRP A 439 -14.33 21.61 8.46
CA TRP A 439 -14.71 20.27 8.01
C TRP A 439 -15.76 19.63 8.92
N ASN A 440 -16.60 18.78 8.33
CA ASN A 440 -17.58 17.98 9.06
C ASN A 440 -17.23 16.49 8.88
N LEU A 441 -16.77 15.85 9.95
CA LEU A 441 -16.38 14.44 9.94
C LEU A 441 -17.51 13.57 10.49
N THR A 442 -17.81 12.50 9.78
CA THR A 442 -18.77 11.48 10.24
C THR A 442 -18.02 10.20 10.58
N PHE A 443 -18.33 9.66 11.75
CA PHE A 443 -17.78 8.41 12.28
C PHE A 443 -18.86 7.34 12.26
N SER A 444 -18.59 6.20 11.65
CA SER A 444 -19.54 5.08 11.63
C SER A 444 -18.83 3.76 11.91
N ALA A 445 -19.40 2.96 12.79
CA ALA A 445 -18.88 1.65 13.15
C ALA A 445 -20.04 0.64 13.28
N LYS A 446 -19.75 -0.64 13.01
CA LYS A 446 -20.72 -1.71 13.15
C LYS A 446 -21.16 -1.83 14.61
N GLY A 447 -22.46 -1.76 14.86
CA GLY A 447 -23.04 -1.84 16.22
C GLY A 447 -23.10 -0.51 16.97
N TYR A 448 -22.68 0.60 16.37
CA TYR A 448 -22.69 1.94 16.98
C TYR A 448 -23.53 2.93 16.20
N ARG A 449 -24.11 3.90 16.89
CA ARG A 449 -24.79 5.05 16.27
C ARG A 449 -23.75 5.94 15.60
N PRO A 450 -23.94 6.36 14.35
CA PRO A 450 -23.03 7.31 13.69
C PRO A 450 -22.97 8.63 14.48
N VAL A 451 -21.75 9.21 14.51
CA VAL A 451 -21.49 10.52 15.13
C VAL A 451 -20.98 11.46 14.05
N THR A 452 -21.51 12.68 13.99
CA THR A 452 -20.95 13.73 13.13
C THR A 452 -20.47 14.89 13.98
N MET A 453 -19.20 15.23 13.81
CA MET A 453 -18.57 16.42 14.39
C MET A 453 -18.47 17.49 13.32
N SER A 454 -19.03 18.66 13.57
CA SER A 454 -19.12 19.76 12.60
C SER A 454 -18.19 20.91 12.94
N ASN A 455 -17.81 21.68 11.90
CA ASN A 455 -17.00 22.89 12.04
C ASN A 455 -15.62 22.65 12.67
N ILE A 456 -15.02 21.49 12.40
CA ILE A 456 -13.66 21.19 12.84
C ILE A 456 -12.71 22.06 12.02
N ASN A 457 -11.95 22.92 12.70
CA ASN A 457 -11.00 23.81 12.06
C ASN A 457 -9.67 23.09 11.83
N VAL A 458 -9.26 22.97 10.56
CA VAL A 458 -7.93 22.50 10.17
C VAL A 458 -7.09 23.71 9.80
N THR A 459 -5.99 23.88 10.49
CA THR A 459 -5.01 24.95 10.25
C THR A 459 -3.72 24.35 9.68
N SER A 460 -3.11 25.06 8.71
CA SER A 460 -1.85 24.61 8.10
C SER A 460 -0.77 24.37 9.16
N ARG A 461 -0.14 23.20 9.11
CA ARG A 461 0.96 22.79 10.00
C ARG A 461 0.60 22.80 11.50
N LEU A 462 -0.66 22.62 11.81
CA LEU A 462 -1.13 22.42 13.19
C LEU A 462 -1.92 21.12 13.30
N GLU A 463 -1.87 20.54 14.47
CA GLU A 463 -2.68 19.42 14.89
C GLU A 463 -4.02 19.90 15.44
N THR A 464 -5.07 19.14 15.17
CA THR A 464 -6.40 19.30 15.76
C THR A 464 -6.80 17.98 16.41
N ASP A 465 -6.85 17.94 17.74
CA ASP A 465 -7.18 16.72 18.48
C ASP A 465 -8.68 16.52 18.65
N LEU A 466 -9.15 15.29 18.46
CA LEU A 466 -10.54 14.90 18.66
C LEU A 466 -10.66 13.65 19.54
N ILE A 467 -11.63 13.67 20.45
CA ILE A 467 -12.12 12.47 21.12
C ILE A 467 -13.56 12.24 20.66
N VAL A 468 -13.81 11.07 20.10
CA VAL A 468 -15.11 10.70 19.54
C VAL A 468 -15.69 9.55 20.33
N ASP A 469 -16.65 9.88 21.20
CA ASP A 469 -17.38 8.91 21.99
C ASP A 469 -18.57 8.38 21.18
N MET A 470 -18.55 7.09 20.81
CA MET A 470 -19.61 6.42 20.07
C MET A 470 -20.52 5.62 21.01
N SER A 471 -21.82 5.81 20.87
CA SER A 471 -22.82 5.04 21.61
C SER A 471 -23.17 3.76 20.85
N PRO A 472 -23.07 2.58 21.46
CA PRO A 472 -23.55 1.37 20.82
C PRO A 472 -25.04 1.48 20.52
N TYR A 473 -25.52 0.84 19.46
CA TYR A 473 -26.94 0.58 19.37
C TYR A 473 -27.31 -0.28 20.57
N THR A 474 -27.88 0.31 21.56
CA THR A 474 -28.58 -0.48 22.55
C THR A 474 -29.74 -1.13 21.82
N ASN A 475 -29.65 -2.43 21.54
CA ASN A 475 -30.82 -3.26 21.30
C ASN A 475 -31.63 -3.43 22.61
N LYS A 476 -31.57 -2.47 23.52
CA LYS A 476 -32.65 -2.23 24.45
C LYS A 476 -33.74 -1.52 23.63
N VAL A 477 -34.58 -2.29 22.94
CA VAL A 477 -35.98 -2.04 23.11
C VAL A 477 -36.13 -2.01 24.64
N GLU A 478 -36.27 -0.84 25.25
CA GLU A 478 -36.88 -0.74 26.57
C GLU A 478 -38.30 -1.27 26.37
N ALA A 479 -38.42 -2.59 26.45
CA ALA A 479 -39.69 -3.19 26.76
C ALA A 479 -40.00 -2.69 28.17
N PRO A 480 -41.16 -2.06 28.39
CA PRO A 480 -41.61 -1.82 29.75
C PRO A 480 -41.58 -3.19 30.43
N GLY A 481 -40.65 -3.36 31.33
CA GLY A 481 -40.36 -4.42 32.28
C GLY A 481 -41.16 -5.71 32.26
N TYR A 482 -41.03 -6.53 31.22
CA TYR A 482 -41.40 -7.95 31.24
C TYR A 482 -40.55 -8.70 30.23
N GLU A 483 -40.02 -9.88 30.61
CA GLU A 483 -39.38 -10.81 29.69
C GLU A 483 -40.40 -11.25 28.63
N THR A 484 -40.23 -10.79 27.40
CA THR A 484 -41.19 -10.99 26.29
C THR A 484 -40.71 -12.01 25.28
N SER A 485 -39.97 -13.05 25.70
CA SER A 485 -39.51 -14.10 24.81
C SER A 485 -40.52 -15.25 24.71
N LEU A 486 -40.85 -15.64 23.45
CA LEU A 486 -41.58 -16.87 23.18
C LEU A 486 -40.62 -18.04 23.27
N LEU A 487 -40.98 -19.06 24.02
CA LEU A 487 -40.26 -20.35 23.98
C LEU A 487 -40.70 -21.13 22.73
N LEU A 488 -39.72 -21.44 21.84
CA LEU A 488 -39.95 -22.08 20.54
C LEU A 488 -39.21 -23.41 20.46
N TYR A 489 -39.93 -24.49 20.07
CA TYR A 489 -39.34 -25.79 19.87
C TYR A 489 -40.11 -26.64 18.84
N PRO A 490 -39.43 -27.59 18.11
CA PRO A 490 -37.99 -27.72 18.04
C PRO A 490 -37.35 -26.48 17.36
N ASN A 491 -36.12 -26.19 17.73
CA ASN A 491 -35.34 -25.13 17.08
C ASN A 491 -33.87 -25.61 16.97
N PRO A 492 -33.37 -25.98 15.79
CA PRO A 492 -33.99 -25.81 14.45
C PRO A 492 -35.27 -26.62 14.24
N ALA A 493 -36.16 -26.14 13.36
CA ALA A 493 -37.44 -26.73 12.98
C ALA A 493 -37.45 -27.14 11.51
N HIS A 494 -38.30 -28.11 11.14
CA HIS A 494 -38.42 -28.63 9.77
C HIS A 494 -39.79 -28.31 9.14
N ASP A 495 -40.88 -28.85 9.66
CA ASP A 495 -42.23 -28.72 9.12
C ASP A 495 -43.14 -27.84 9.97
N ASP A 496 -42.99 -27.91 11.27
CA ASP A 496 -43.72 -27.10 12.25
C ASP A 496 -42.83 -26.65 13.38
N ILE A 497 -43.28 -25.62 14.07
CA ILE A 497 -42.66 -25.09 15.29
C ILE A 497 -43.76 -24.85 16.33
N ARG A 498 -43.48 -25.18 17.56
CA ARG A 498 -44.38 -24.93 18.68
C ARG A 498 -43.94 -23.71 19.47
N ALA A 499 -44.84 -22.78 19.67
CA ALA A 499 -44.64 -21.61 20.52
C ALA A 499 -45.42 -21.76 21.82
N ILE A 500 -44.72 -21.68 22.96
CA ILE A 500 -45.36 -21.58 24.26
C ILE A 500 -45.59 -20.09 24.56
N PRO A 501 -46.85 -19.65 24.63
CA PRO A 501 -47.16 -18.27 25.04
C PRO A 501 -46.75 -18.05 26.49
N PRO A 502 -46.15 -16.89 26.80
CA PRO A 502 -45.87 -16.53 28.20
C PRO A 502 -47.14 -16.20 28.99
N ASP A 503 -47.02 -16.26 30.30
CA ASP A 503 -48.10 -15.88 31.20
C ASP A 503 -48.58 -14.47 30.89
N GLY A 504 -49.91 -14.28 30.75
CA GLY A 504 -50.52 -12.99 30.42
C GLY A 504 -50.88 -12.79 28.95
N LEU A 505 -50.49 -13.71 28.02
CA LEU A 505 -50.97 -13.70 26.64
C LEU A 505 -52.05 -14.76 26.45
N THR A 506 -53.31 -14.35 26.35
CA THR A 506 -54.47 -15.23 26.14
C THR A 506 -55.44 -14.57 25.15
N GLY A 507 -56.29 -15.39 24.49
CA GLY A 507 -57.25 -14.92 23.51
C GLY A 507 -56.65 -14.72 22.11
N LYS A 508 -57.27 -13.87 21.32
CA LYS A 508 -56.85 -13.65 19.92
C LYS A 508 -55.55 -12.85 19.81
N VAL A 509 -54.60 -13.39 19.09
CA VAL A 509 -53.30 -12.75 18.81
C VAL A 509 -53.10 -12.67 17.30
N ASN A 510 -52.41 -11.62 16.84
CA ASN A 510 -51.83 -11.57 15.51
C ASN A 510 -50.47 -12.22 15.55
N VAL A 511 -50.22 -13.22 14.67
CA VAL A 511 -48.98 -13.96 14.52
C VAL A 511 -48.32 -13.51 13.24
N ARG A 512 -47.12 -12.94 13.31
CA ARG A 512 -46.31 -12.56 12.17
C ARG A 512 -44.98 -13.32 12.14
N ILE A 513 -44.59 -13.80 10.97
CA ILE A 513 -43.27 -14.40 10.74
C ILE A 513 -42.51 -13.50 9.78
N ILE A 514 -41.29 -13.13 10.17
CA ILE A 514 -40.44 -12.18 9.44
C ILE A 514 -39.09 -12.86 9.19
N ASN A 515 -38.56 -12.78 7.97
CA ASN A 515 -37.24 -13.34 7.66
C ASN A 515 -36.10 -12.42 8.15
N SER A 516 -34.86 -12.87 7.96
CA SER A 516 -33.64 -12.13 8.37
C SER A 516 -33.44 -10.78 7.67
N THR A 517 -34.12 -10.51 6.56
CA THR A 517 -34.07 -9.22 5.83
C THR A 517 -35.20 -8.26 6.25
N GLY A 518 -36.08 -8.68 7.19
CA GLY A 518 -37.23 -7.87 7.64
C GLY A 518 -38.49 -8.05 6.80
N MET A 519 -38.52 -8.96 5.83
CA MET A 519 -39.69 -9.21 4.97
C MET A 519 -40.70 -10.09 5.70
N LEU A 520 -41.98 -9.70 5.65
CA LEU A 520 -43.10 -10.44 6.21
C LEU A 520 -43.35 -11.71 5.38
N MET A 521 -43.27 -12.88 6.02
CA MET A 521 -43.47 -14.18 5.39
C MET A 521 -44.85 -14.77 5.69
N SER A 522 -45.45 -14.42 6.83
CA SER A 522 -46.78 -14.88 7.24
C SER A 522 -47.42 -13.89 8.20
N ASP A 523 -48.74 -13.69 8.10
CA ASP A 523 -49.55 -12.83 8.96
C ASP A 523 -50.95 -13.43 9.09
N TYR A 524 -51.32 -13.86 10.30
CA TYR A 524 -52.65 -14.46 10.58
C TYR A 524 -53.04 -14.32 12.04
N ILE A 525 -54.31 -14.57 12.34
CA ILE A 525 -54.85 -14.54 13.72
C ILE A 525 -54.90 -15.97 14.26
N ALA A 526 -54.37 -16.17 15.47
CA ALA A 526 -54.48 -17.42 16.25
C ALA A 526 -55.15 -17.16 17.58
N GLU A 527 -55.71 -18.23 18.15
CA GLU A 527 -56.28 -18.24 19.53
C GLU A 527 -55.24 -18.79 20.49
N VAL A 528 -54.92 -18.07 21.53
CA VAL A 528 -53.95 -18.46 22.57
C VAL A 528 -54.72 -18.89 23.83
N VAL A 529 -54.45 -20.12 24.25
CA VAL A 529 -54.94 -20.68 25.51
C VAL A 529 -53.75 -20.86 26.47
N HIS A 530 -53.90 -20.38 27.68
CA HIS A 530 -52.84 -20.44 28.69
C HIS A 530 -52.28 -21.86 28.85
N GLY A 531 -50.97 -22.01 28.80
CA GLY A 531 -50.25 -23.26 28.98
C GLY A 531 -50.34 -24.26 27.78
N ILE A 532 -51.05 -23.90 26.69
CA ILE A 532 -51.15 -24.77 25.50
C ILE A 532 -50.26 -24.21 24.40
N PRO A 533 -49.26 -25.02 23.91
CA PRO A 533 -48.44 -24.62 22.80
C PRO A 533 -49.23 -24.39 21.51
N ILE A 534 -48.97 -23.33 20.80
CA ILE A 534 -49.49 -23.11 19.44
C ILE A 534 -48.58 -23.82 18.45
N ILE A 535 -49.16 -24.63 17.58
CA ILE A 535 -48.45 -25.29 16.47
C ILE A 535 -48.55 -24.35 15.26
N ILE A 536 -47.40 -24.03 14.69
CA ILE A 536 -47.23 -23.13 13.56
C ILE A 536 -46.64 -23.93 12.41
N ASP A 537 -47.40 -24.01 11.31
CA ASP A 537 -46.93 -24.68 10.09
C ASP A 537 -45.91 -23.76 9.39
N ILE A 538 -44.71 -24.27 9.16
CA ILE A 538 -43.59 -23.58 8.52
C ILE A 538 -43.10 -24.36 7.27
N LYS A 539 -43.88 -25.28 6.73
CA LYS A 539 -43.51 -26.10 5.57
C LYS A 539 -43.15 -25.29 4.34
N MET A 540 -43.79 -24.16 4.17
CA MET A 540 -43.61 -23.28 3.03
C MET A 540 -42.42 -22.28 3.20
N LEU A 541 -41.79 -22.23 4.39
CA LEU A 541 -40.66 -21.35 4.60
C LEU A 541 -39.36 -22.03 4.09
N PRO A 542 -38.55 -21.32 3.30
CA PRO A 542 -37.20 -21.78 2.93
C PRO A 542 -36.30 -21.97 4.15
N SER A 543 -35.20 -22.75 3.99
CA SER A 543 -34.16 -22.79 5.03
C SER A 543 -33.62 -21.41 5.34
N GLY A 544 -33.54 -21.04 6.63
CA GLY A 544 -33.14 -19.69 7.03
C GLY A 544 -33.49 -19.39 8.49
N THR A 545 -33.14 -18.17 8.91
CA THR A 545 -33.46 -17.63 10.25
C THR A 545 -34.67 -16.71 10.16
N TYR A 546 -35.62 -16.91 11.10
CA TYR A 546 -36.86 -16.18 11.17
C TYR A 546 -37.11 -15.63 12.55
N THR A 547 -37.88 -14.54 12.62
CA THR A 547 -38.46 -13.99 13.86
C THR A 547 -39.97 -14.17 13.80
N ILE A 548 -40.55 -14.75 14.85
CA ILE A 548 -41.99 -14.80 15.03
C ILE A 548 -42.38 -13.78 16.07
N VAL A 549 -43.51 -13.07 15.83
CA VAL A 549 -44.06 -12.05 16.72
C VAL A 549 -45.52 -12.35 16.96
N PHE A 550 -45.91 -12.47 18.24
CA PHE A 550 -47.28 -12.59 18.69
C PHE A 550 -47.70 -11.24 19.28
N THR A 551 -48.74 -10.64 18.75
CA THR A 551 -49.33 -9.40 19.29
C THR A 551 -50.77 -9.60 19.72
N GLY A 552 -51.04 -9.43 21.01
CA GLY A 552 -52.40 -9.51 21.55
C GLY A 552 -53.32 -8.45 20.91
N ILE A 553 -54.43 -8.87 20.36
CA ILE A 553 -55.35 -7.91 19.66
C ILE A 553 -55.95 -6.92 20.63
N VAL A 554 -56.25 -7.36 21.86
CA VAL A 554 -56.84 -6.52 22.90
C VAL A 554 -55.77 -5.82 23.74
N THR A 555 -54.76 -6.59 24.19
CA THR A 555 -53.73 -6.11 25.11
C THR A 555 -52.70 -5.22 24.46
N ARG A 556 -52.54 -5.32 23.12
CA ARG A 556 -51.47 -4.65 22.35
C ARG A 556 -50.05 -5.03 22.77
N THR A 557 -49.90 -6.01 23.64
CA THR A 557 -48.59 -6.52 24.07
C THR A 557 -48.02 -7.46 23.00
N SER A 558 -46.73 -7.31 22.68
CA SER A 558 -46.06 -8.13 21.72
C SER A 558 -44.98 -9.00 22.36
N PHE A 559 -44.91 -10.26 21.95
CA PHE A 559 -43.92 -11.25 22.35
C PHE A 559 -43.22 -11.77 21.07
N HIS A 560 -41.94 -12.04 21.13
CA HIS A 560 -41.21 -12.52 19.96
C HIS A 560 -40.25 -13.64 20.30
N GLY A 561 -39.91 -14.44 19.28
CA GLY A 561 -38.89 -15.49 19.36
C GLY A 561 -38.19 -15.68 18.02
N ARG A 562 -36.96 -16.20 18.07
CA ARG A 562 -36.21 -16.53 16.87
C ARG A 562 -36.11 -18.03 16.68
N PHE A 563 -36.20 -18.49 15.43
CA PHE A 563 -36.05 -19.88 15.09
C PHE A 563 -35.34 -20.05 13.75
N VAL A 564 -34.82 -21.26 13.55
CA VAL A 564 -34.11 -21.66 12.32
C VAL A 564 -34.93 -22.76 11.63
N VAL A 565 -35.18 -22.58 10.34
CA VAL A 565 -35.77 -23.63 9.47
C VAL A 565 -34.64 -24.33 8.73
N ILE A 566 -34.69 -25.68 8.76
CA ILE A 566 -33.78 -26.55 8.00
C ILE A 566 -34.65 -27.43 7.11
N LYS A 567 -34.42 -27.43 5.79
CA LYS A 567 -35.07 -28.27 4.78
C LYS A 567 -34.09 -29.26 4.21
#